data_aef56c8b78b4cecfbe4f120f286b4bda
#
_entry.id   aef56c8b78b4cecfbe4f120f286b4bda
#
_cell.length_a   1.000
_cell.length_b   1.000
_cell.length_c   1.000
_cell.angle_alpha   90.00
_cell.angle_beta   90.00
_cell.angle_gamma   90.00
#
_symmetry.space_group_name_H-M   'P 1'
#
loop_
_entity.id
_entity.type
_entity.pdbx_description
1 polymer ?
#
loop_
_entity_poly.entity_id
_entity_poly.type
_entity_poly.pdbx_seq_one_letter_code
_entity_poly.pdbx_strand_id
1 'polypeptide(L)'
;MRDFKYDFHVHSCLSPCAENDMTPANIAGLASLLGLEIVALTDHNPSANCPAFFAAAKRHGIVPVGGMELTTAEDIHVICLFDTLDGAMAFDKAVAAHRIRIANRPEIFGAQLVMDADDNIISTEPDLLINATDLDLYAAHALCTEYGGVCHPAHIDRQSNGIVAVLGDFPEEPRFSSFELNDGASFDEYIRRFPNLKNKNFVVCSDAHRLEALSDGSNSISLPEPPEDGTSVSAFLRKALIEKLRN
;
A
#
# COMPACT_ATOMS: atom_id res chain seq x y z
N MET A 1 -2.91 15.92 18.74
CA MET A 1 -2.24 14.76 18.08
C MET A 1 -2.62 13.52 18.86
N ARG A 2 -2.94 12.45 18.17
CA ARG A 2 -3.24 11.12 18.72
C ARG A 2 -2.49 10.08 17.91
N ASP A 3 -2.07 9.01 18.56
CA ASP A 3 -1.46 7.86 17.91
C ASP A 3 -2.54 6.91 17.42
N PHE A 4 -2.47 6.55 16.13
CA PHE A 4 -3.36 5.62 15.46
C PHE A 4 -2.59 4.38 15.06
N LYS A 5 -3.11 3.20 15.40
CA LYS A 5 -2.56 1.92 14.97
C LYS A 5 -2.84 1.68 13.50
N TYR A 6 -1.83 1.25 12.76
CA TYR A 6 -1.92 1.17 11.31
C TYR A 6 -1.24 -0.05 10.70
N ASP A 7 -1.63 -0.34 9.46
CA ASP A 7 -0.89 -1.14 8.49
C ASP A 7 -1.14 -0.57 7.09
N PHE A 8 -0.09 -0.09 6.42
CA PHE A 8 -0.21 0.58 5.13
C PHE A 8 0.27 -0.26 3.95
N HIS A 9 0.55 -1.54 4.17
CA HIS A 9 0.99 -2.46 3.14
C HIS A 9 0.34 -3.83 3.35
N VAL A 10 -0.81 -4.03 2.70
CA VAL A 10 -1.60 -5.27 2.81
C VAL A 10 -2.11 -5.66 1.42
N HIS A 11 -1.97 -6.95 1.07
CA HIS A 11 -2.43 -7.52 -0.17
C HIS A 11 -3.74 -8.27 0.00
N SER A 12 -4.62 -8.16 -1.00
CA SER A 12 -5.82 -8.99 -1.07
C SER A 12 -5.62 -10.20 -1.99
N CYS A 13 -6.64 -11.05 -2.08
CA CYS A 13 -6.71 -12.16 -3.03
C CYS A 13 -6.63 -11.75 -4.52
N LEU A 14 -6.49 -10.46 -4.82
CA LEU A 14 -6.19 -9.94 -6.14
C LEU A 14 -4.71 -10.07 -6.47
N SER A 15 -3.83 -9.92 -5.49
CA SER A 15 -2.39 -10.15 -5.67
C SER A 15 -2.11 -11.64 -5.85
N PRO A 16 -1.36 -12.06 -6.90
CA PRO A 16 -1.18 -13.47 -7.22
C PRO A 16 -0.40 -14.25 -6.16
N CYS A 17 0.37 -13.57 -5.32
CA CYS A 17 1.14 -14.11 -4.21
C CYS A 17 0.35 -14.17 -2.89
N ALA A 18 -0.86 -13.59 -2.83
CA ALA A 18 -1.69 -13.61 -1.64
C ALA A 18 -2.63 -14.83 -1.62
N GLU A 19 -2.98 -15.29 -0.42
CA GLU A 19 -3.94 -16.38 -0.24
C GLU A 19 -5.36 -15.95 -0.61
N ASN A 20 -6.19 -16.90 -1.06
CA ASN A 20 -7.55 -16.59 -1.53
C ASN A 20 -8.49 -16.08 -0.43
N ASP A 21 -8.19 -16.35 0.84
CA ASP A 21 -8.94 -15.85 2.00
C ASP A 21 -8.55 -14.42 2.43
N MET A 22 -7.54 -13.83 1.79
CA MET A 22 -7.23 -12.40 1.88
C MET A 22 -8.30 -11.58 1.16
N THR A 23 -9.57 -11.81 1.50
CA THR A 23 -10.69 -11.04 0.93
C THR A 23 -10.79 -9.67 1.59
N PRO A 24 -11.35 -8.66 0.90
CA PRO A 24 -11.56 -7.33 1.49
C PRO A 24 -12.30 -7.34 2.82
N ALA A 25 -13.31 -8.22 2.97
CA ALA A 25 -14.07 -8.30 4.22
C ALA A 25 -13.28 -9.00 5.34
N ASN A 26 -12.54 -10.07 5.04
CA ASN A 26 -11.70 -10.75 6.02
C ASN A 26 -10.57 -9.83 6.52
N ILE A 27 -9.91 -9.10 5.62
CA ILE A 27 -8.88 -8.12 5.98
C ILE A 27 -9.46 -7.07 6.92
N ALA A 28 -10.60 -6.45 6.57
CA ALA A 28 -11.22 -5.42 7.40
C ALA A 28 -11.68 -5.95 8.76
N GLY A 29 -12.27 -7.16 8.77
CA GLY A 29 -12.73 -7.82 10.00
C GLY A 29 -11.59 -8.14 10.94
N LEU A 30 -10.52 -8.77 10.43
CA LEU A 30 -9.36 -9.13 11.24
C LEU A 30 -8.57 -7.90 11.70
N ALA A 31 -8.39 -6.90 10.84
CA ALA A 31 -7.76 -5.63 11.21
C ALA A 31 -8.46 -4.98 12.42
N SER A 32 -9.80 -4.98 12.42
CA SER A 32 -10.59 -4.48 13.56
C SER A 32 -10.36 -5.30 14.83
N LEU A 33 -10.29 -6.63 14.73
CA LEU A 33 -10.01 -7.51 15.87
C LEU A 33 -8.59 -7.32 16.45
N LEU A 34 -7.62 -7.01 15.61
CA LEU A 34 -6.24 -6.69 15.99
C LEU A 34 -6.11 -5.27 16.52
N GLY A 35 -7.18 -4.47 16.48
CA GLY A 35 -7.20 -3.09 16.95
C GLY A 35 -6.50 -2.10 16.03
N LEU A 36 -6.31 -2.44 14.75
CA LEU A 36 -5.87 -1.50 13.73
C LEU A 36 -6.97 -0.46 13.49
N GLU A 37 -6.58 0.78 13.26
CA GLU A 37 -7.48 1.92 13.06
C GLU A 37 -7.43 2.46 11.63
N ILE A 38 -6.26 2.40 10.98
CA ILE A 38 -6.05 2.86 9.60
C ILE A 38 -5.33 1.75 8.83
N VAL A 39 -5.93 1.28 7.74
CA VAL A 39 -5.35 0.21 6.92
C VAL A 39 -5.39 0.60 5.45
N ALA A 40 -4.28 0.42 4.75
CA ALA A 40 -4.23 0.58 3.30
C ALA A 40 -4.28 -0.79 2.61
N LEU A 41 -5.06 -0.86 1.52
CA LEU A 41 -5.03 -1.99 0.60
C LEU A 41 -4.16 -1.61 -0.60
N THR A 42 -3.11 -2.41 -0.86
CA THR A 42 -2.02 -2.07 -1.77
C THR A 42 -1.63 -3.26 -2.65
N ASP A 43 -2.61 -3.84 -3.35
CA ASP A 43 -2.36 -4.94 -4.28
C ASP A 43 -1.33 -4.58 -5.36
N HIS A 44 -0.63 -5.59 -5.90
CA HIS A 44 0.34 -5.40 -6.98
C HIS A 44 -0.29 -4.87 -8.26
N ASN A 45 0.07 -3.67 -8.67
CA ASN A 45 -0.26 -3.03 -9.96
C ASN A 45 -1.74 -2.83 -10.33
N PRO A 46 -2.79 -3.22 -9.57
CA PRO A 46 -4.09 -2.58 -9.57
C PRO A 46 -4.57 -2.19 -8.18
N SER A 47 -5.64 -1.38 -8.14
CA SER A 47 -6.39 -1.04 -6.92
C SER A 47 -7.84 -1.58 -6.98
N ALA A 48 -8.09 -2.61 -7.78
CA ALA A 48 -9.46 -3.03 -8.14
C ALA A 48 -10.29 -3.54 -6.94
N ASN A 49 -9.65 -4.04 -5.86
CA ASN A 49 -10.33 -4.43 -4.62
C ASN A 49 -10.48 -3.29 -3.60
N CYS A 50 -9.92 -2.09 -3.85
CA CYS A 50 -10.10 -0.94 -2.95
C CYS A 50 -11.57 -0.54 -2.74
N PRO A 51 -12.47 -0.53 -3.75
CA PRO A 51 -13.89 -0.22 -3.52
C PRO A 51 -14.56 -1.18 -2.54
N ALA A 52 -14.31 -2.49 -2.69
CA ALA A 52 -14.82 -3.52 -1.78
C ALA A 52 -14.26 -3.35 -0.37
N PHE A 53 -12.95 -3.09 -0.26
CA PHE A 53 -12.28 -2.85 1.01
C PHE A 53 -12.83 -1.60 1.74
N PHE A 54 -13.07 -0.49 1.02
CA PHE A 54 -13.67 0.72 1.61
C PHE A 54 -15.05 0.45 2.20
N ALA A 55 -15.87 -0.33 1.49
CA ALA A 55 -17.20 -0.70 1.98
C ALA A 55 -17.14 -1.65 3.19
N ALA A 56 -16.24 -2.66 3.16
CA ALA A 56 -16.02 -3.58 4.28
C ALA A 56 -15.45 -2.85 5.50
N ALA A 57 -14.41 -2.05 5.34
CA ALA A 57 -13.76 -1.30 6.40
C ALA A 57 -14.73 -0.36 7.15
N LYS A 58 -15.67 0.27 6.43
CA LYS A 58 -16.71 1.11 7.03
C LYS A 58 -17.59 0.31 8.02
N ARG A 59 -17.89 -0.96 7.72
CA ARG A 59 -18.68 -1.84 8.60
C ARG A 59 -17.95 -2.20 9.90
N HIS A 60 -16.62 -2.21 9.86
CA HIS A 60 -15.75 -2.58 10.97
C HIS A 60 -15.10 -1.39 11.71
N GLY A 61 -15.44 -0.14 11.31
CA GLY A 61 -14.91 1.07 11.95
C GLY A 61 -13.45 1.37 11.62
N ILE A 62 -12.88 0.71 10.60
CA ILE A 62 -11.53 0.96 10.09
C ILE A 62 -11.56 2.16 9.13
N VAL A 63 -10.53 2.98 9.17
CA VAL A 63 -10.26 4.01 8.15
C VAL A 63 -9.53 3.38 6.98
N PRO A 64 -10.18 3.14 5.83
CA PRO A 64 -9.52 2.55 4.67
C PRO A 64 -8.71 3.60 3.92
N VAL A 65 -7.54 3.22 3.46
CA VAL A 65 -6.72 3.99 2.52
C VAL A 65 -6.63 3.20 1.22
N GLY A 66 -6.91 3.86 0.09
CA GLY A 66 -6.73 3.25 -1.23
C GLY A 66 -5.29 3.39 -1.68
N GLY A 67 -4.74 2.32 -2.20
CA GLY A 67 -3.36 2.33 -2.66
C GLY A 67 -3.04 1.24 -3.67
N MET A 68 -1.77 1.13 -3.96
CA MET A 68 -1.18 0.16 -4.88
C MET A 68 0.27 -0.07 -4.51
N GLU A 69 0.73 -1.30 -4.52
CA GLU A 69 2.15 -1.59 -4.63
C GLU A 69 2.53 -1.68 -6.11
N LEU A 70 3.12 -0.61 -6.63
CA LEU A 70 3.54 -0.53 -8.02
C LEU A 70 4.93 -1.14 -8.17
N THR A 71 5.09 -2.06 -9.13
CA THR A 71 6.39 -2.60 -9.52
C THR A 71 6.94 -1.78 -10.69
N THR A 72 8.05 -1.06 -10.47
CA THR A 72 8.70 -0.24 -11.50
C THR A 72 9.43 -1.09 -12.54
N ALA A 73 9.88 -0.45 -13.64
CA ALA A 73 10.65 -1.10 -14.70
C ALA A 73 11.99 -1.68 -14.20
N GLU A 74 12.52 -1.17 -13.08
CA GLU A 74 13.73 -1.67 -12.42
C GLU A 74 13.45 -2.82 -11.44
N ASP A 75 12.22 -3.35 -11.38
CA ASP A 75 11.79 -4.32 -10.37
C ASP A 75 11.82 -3.78 -8.92
N ILE A 76 11.65 -2.47 -8.74
CA ILE A 76 11.52 -1.84 -7.42
C ILE A 76 10.05 -1.72 -7.07
N HIS A 77 9.69 -2.10 -5.84
CA HIS A 77 8.35 -1.90 -5.31
C HIS A 77 8.21 -0.51 -4.67
N VAL A 78 7.13 0.19 -5.00
CA VAL A 78 6.75 1.47 -4.40
C VAL A 78 5.30 1.44 -3.97
N ILE A 79 5.06 1.80 -2.70
CA ILE A 79 3.71 1.97 -2.17
C ILE A 79 3.19 3.33 -2.58
N CYS A 80 2.06 3.34 -3.29
CA CYS A 80 1.33 4.54 -3.69
C CYS A 80 0.03 4.63 -2.89
N LEU A 81 -0.16 5.71 -2.12
CA LEU A 81 -1.32 5.91 -1.24
C LEU A 81 -2.08 7.18 -1.61
N PHE A 82 -3.42 7.14 -1.46
CA PHE A 82 -4.32 8.22 -1.84
C PHE A 82 -5.29 8.55 -0.71
N ASP A 83 -5.61 9.85 -0.53
CA ASP A 83 -6.58 10.32 0.46
C ASP A 83 -8.03 10.04 0.07
N THR A 84 -8.30 9.76 -1.22
CA THR A 84 -9.63 9.42 -1.74
C THR A 84 -9.61 8.10 -2.52
N LEU A 85 -10.73 7.40 -2.49
CA LEU A 85 -10.92 6.21 -3.33
C LEU A 85 -10.87 6.58 -4.82
N ASP A 86 -11.47 7.71 -5.20
CA ASP A 86 -11.49 8.18 -6.59
C ASP A 86 -10.07 8.45 -7.10
N GLY A 87 -9.18 9.02 -6.26
CA GLY A 87 -7.77 9.22 -6.59
C GLY A 87 -7.04 7.90 -6.85
N ALA A 88 -7.23 6.90 -5.95
CA ALA A 88 -6.65 5.58 -6.12
C ALA A 88 -7.13 4.89 -7.41
N MET A 89 -8.45 4.96 -7.70
CA MET A 89 -9.02 4.35 -8.91
C MET A 89 -8.62 5.09 -10.19
N ALA A 90 -8.43 6.42 -10.14
CA ALA A 90 -7.93 7.19 -11.28
C ALA A 90 -6.45 6.83 -11.57
N PHE A 91 -5.64 6.68 -10.54
CA PHE A 91 -4.26 6.22 -10.66
C PHE A 91 -4.18 4.79 -11.20
N ASP A 92 -5.01 3.86 -10.69
CA ASP A 92 -5.12 2.49 -11.21
C ASP A 92 -5.37 2.46 -12.72
N LYS A 93 -6.33 3.28 -13.17
CA LYS A 93 -6.64 3.40 -14.60
C LYS A 93 -5.44 3.94 -15.41
N ALA A 94 -4.65 4.86 -14.86
CA ALA A 94 -3.45 5.36 -15.53
C ALA A 94 -2.37 4.27 -15.60
N VAL A 95 -2.08 3.58 -14.48
CA VAL A 95 -1.10 2.49 -14.41
C VAL A 95 -1.47 1.32 -15.32
N ALA A 96 -2.75 1.04 -15.55
CA ALA A 96 -3.21 -0.03 -16.44
C ALA A 96 -2.67 0.10 -17.89
N ALA A 97 -2.36 1.32 -18.34
CA ALA A 97 -1.74 1.57 -19.64
C ALA A 97 -0.25 1.22 -19.71
N HIS A 98 0.39 1.10 -18.54
CA HIS A 98 1.82 0.85 -18.35
C HIS A 98 2.13 -0.59 -17.92
N ARG A 99 1.11 -1.42 -17.66
CA ARG A 99 1.32 -2.84 -17.32
C ARG A 99 1.85 -3.61 -18.51
N ILE A 100 2.94 -4.35 -18.33
CA ILE A 100 3.46 -5.32 -19.31
C ILE A 100 2.56 -6.55 -19.23
N ARG A 101 1.73 -6.77 -20.26
CA ARG A 101 0.71 -7.81 -20.26
C ARG A 101 1.31 -9.19 -20.52
N ILE A 102 1.29 -10.04 -19.51
CA ILE A 102 1.63 -11.45 -19.58
C ILE A 102 0.43 -12.22 -19.03
N ALA A 103 -0.09 -13.19 -19.76
CA ALA A 103 -1.24 -13.98 -19.29
C ALA A 103 -0.91 -14.66 -17.96
N ASN A 104 -1.81 -14.52 -16.99
CA ASN A 104 -1.69 -15.24 -15.72
C ASN A 104 -1.83 -16.76 -15.93
N ARG A 105 -1.14 -17.54 -15.10
CA ARG A 105 -1.30 -19.00 -14.99
C ARG A 105 -1.73 -19.32 -13.56
N PRO A 106 -3.06 -19.36 -13.29
CA PRO A 106 -3.59 -19.50 -11.93
C PRO A 106 -3.08 -20.73 -11.18
N GLU A 107 -2.76 -21.79 -11.89
CA GLU A 107 -2.19 -23.02 -11.33
C GLU A 107 -0.75 -22.84 -10.79
N ILE A 108 -0.08 -21.72 -11.13
CA ILE A 108 1.27 -21.41 -10.67
C ILE A 108 1.26 -20.18 -9.75
N PHE A 109 0.54 -19.11 -10.15
CA PHE A 109 0.63 -17.80 -9.53
C PHE A 109 -0.59 -17.41 -8.69
N GLY A 110 -1.67 -18.23 -8.69
CA GLY A 110 -2.92 -17.86 -8.00
C GLY A 110 -3.96 -17.20 -8.92
N ALA A 111 -5.18 -17.05 -8.38
CA ALA A 111 -6.37 -16.74 -9.18
C ALA A 111 -6.61 -15.26 -9.48
N GLN A 112 -6.00 -14.33 -8.74
CA GLN A 112 -6.16 -12.87 -8.89
C GLN A 112 -7.63 -12.44 -8.90
N LEU A 113 -8.29 -12.57 -7.72
CA LEU A 113 -9.73 -12.41 -7.59
C LEU A 113 -10.12 -10.94 -7.35
N VAL A 114 -11.06 -10.43 -8.15
CA VAL A 114 -11.73 -9.15 -7.87
C VAL A 114 -13.03 -9.45 -7.15
N MET A 115 -13.21 -8.83 -5.98
CA MET A 115 -14.30 -9.09 -5.05
C MET A 115 -15.25 -7.90 -4.91
N ASP A 116 -16.49 -8.15 -4.51
CA ASP A 116 -17.36 -7.15 -3.91
C ASP A 116 -17.19 -7.09 -2.37
N ALA A 117 -17.93 -6.19 -1.72
CA ALA A 117 -17.84 -5.98 -0.28
C ALA A 117 -18.44 -7.13 0.57
N ASP A 118 -19.07 -8.09 -0.04
CA ASP A 118 -19.70 -9.27 0.58
C ASP A 118 -18.96 -10.56 0.19
N ASP A 119 -17.68 -10.40 -0.29
CA ASP A 119 -16.78 -11.47 -0.70
C ASP A 119 -17.30 -12.34 -1.87
N ASN A 120 -18.19 -11.78 -2.70
CA ASN A 120 -18.53 -12.44 -3.96
C ASN A 120 -17.46 -12.10 -5.01
N ILE A 121 -17.01 -13.13 -5.75
CA ILE A 121 -16.10 -12.93 -6.88
C ILE A 121 -16.90 -12.28 -8.02
N ILE A 122 -16.51 -11.07 -8.44
CA ILE A 122 -17.12 -10.36 -9.56
C ILE A 122 -16.35 -10.52 -10.88
N SER A 123 -15.04 -10.74 -10.78
CA SER A 123 -14.19 -11.07 -11.94
C SER A 123 -12.85 -11.62 -11.49
N THR A 124 -12.05 -12.06 -12.46
CA THR A 124 -10.63 -12.41 -12.27
C THR A 124 -9.78 -11.56 -13.21
N GLU A 125 -8.59 -11.16 -12.75
CA GLU A 125 -7.64 -10.43 -13.61
C GLU A 125 -6.87 -11.46 -14.48
N PRO A 126 -6.96 -11.34 -15.82
CA PRO A 126 -6.34 -12.32 -16.71
C PRO A 126 -4.84 -12.13 -16.92
N ASP A 127 -4.32 -10.93 -16.68
CA ASP A 127 -2.91 -10.62 -16.81
C ASP A 127 -2.19 -10.79 -15.47
N LEU A 128 -0.95 -11.29 -15.48
CA LEU A 128 -0.14 -11.49 -14.27
C LEU A 128 0.23 -10.14 -13.65
N LEU A 129 -0.30 -9.87 -12.47
CA LEU A 129 -0.22 -8.57 -11.80
C LEU A 129 1.12 -8.27 -11.13
N ILE A 130 1.84 -9.30 -10.70
CA ILE A 130 3.15 -9.12 -10.02
C ILE A 130 4.26 -8.68 -10.99
N ASN A 131 3.99 -8.70 -12.31
CA ASN A 131 4.97 -8.32 -13.32
C ASN A 131 5.26 -6.81 -13.28
N ALA A 132 6.50 -6.42 -13.61
CA ALA A 132 6.90 -5.03 -13.69
C ALA A 132 6.03 -4.23 -14.69
N THR A 133 5.86 -2.94 -14.41
CA THR A 133 5.34 -1.96 -15.36
C THR A 133 6.47 -1.43 -16.25
N ASP A 134 6.15 -0.64 -17.28
CA ASP A 134 7.15 0.09 -18.06
C ASP A 134 7.50 1.47 -17.46
N LEU A 135 6.95 1.79 -16.28
CA LEU A 135 7.28 3.01 -15.54
C LEU A 135 8.60 2.81 -14.78
N ASP A 136 9.59 3.63 -15.09
CA ASP A 136 10.77 3.72 -14.22
C ASP A 136 10.43 4.42 -12.90
N LEU A 137 11.36 4.40 -11.95
CA LEU A 137 11.17 4.96 -10.61
C LEU A 137 10.75 6.44 -10.62
N TYR A 138 11.28 7.24 -11.57
CA TYR A 138 10.95 8.66 -11.72
C TYR A 138 9.53 8.84 -12.27
N ALA A 139 9.18 8.09 -13.30
CA ALA A 139 7.85 8.12 -13.91
C ALA A 139 6.77 7.64 -12.92
N ALA A 140 7.04 6.58 -12.16
CA ALA A 140 6.14 6.07 -11.12
C ALA A 140 5.87 7.14 -10.04
N HIS A 141 6.94 7.79 -9.53
CA HIS A 141 6.82 8.88 -8.55
C HIS A 141 6.04 10.07 -9.11
N ALA A 142 6.38 10.50 -10.34
CA ALA A 142 5.71 11.64 -10.99
C ALA A 142 4.22 11.36 -11.22
N LEU A 143 3.87 10.17 -11.74
CA LEU A 143 2.50 9.74 -11.99
C LEU A 143 1.69 9.70 -10.68
N CYS A 144 2.22 9.08 -9.62
CA CYS A 144 1.54 9.05 -8.31
C CYS A 144 1.26 10.48 -7.79
N THR A 145 2.23 11.38 -7.92
CA THR A 145 2.10 12.79 -7.50
C THR A 145 1.06 13.54 -8.34
N GLU A 146 1.01 13.31 -9.65
CA GLU A 146 0.03 13.90 -10.57
C GLU A 146 -1.42 13.57 -10.16
N TYR A 147 -1.66 12.33 -9.70
CA TYR A 147 -2.97 11.89 -9.21
C TYR A 147 -3.22 12.25 -7.74
N GLY A 148 -2.39 13.09 -7.13
CA GLY A 148 -2.56 13.57 -5.76
C GLY A 148 -2.16 12.58 -4.68
N GLY A 149 -1.51 11.48 -5.04
CA GLY A 149 -1.00 10.47 -4.11
C GLY A 149 0.32 10.88 -3.46
N VAL A 150 0.75 10.08 -2.50
CA VAL A 150 2.11 10.02 -1.98
C VAL A 150 2.66 8.63 -2.26
N CYS A 151 3.92 8.55 -2.67
CA CYS A 151 4.56 7.24 -2.79
C CYS A 151 5.88 7.20 -2.03
N HIS A 152 6.22 6.00 -1.60
CA HIS A 152 7.50 5.69 -0.96
C HIS A 152 7.99 4.30 -1.34
N PRO A 153 9.31 4.07 -1.36
CA PRO A 153 9.87 2.74 -1.58
C PRO A 153 9.38 1.77 -0.51
N ALA A 154 8.88 0.61 -0.93
CA ALA A 154 8.46 -0.48 -0.08
C ALA A 154 9.67 -1.19 0.54
N HIS A 155 9.48 -1.75 1.73
CA HIS A 155 10.38 -2.69 2.43
C HIS A 155 11.86 -2.58 2.02
N ILE A 156 12.47 -1.38 2.22
CA ILE A 156 13.85 -1.09 1.77
C ILE A 156 14.89 -2.04 2.38
N ASP A 157 14.54 -2.74 3.46
CA ASP A 157 15.32 -3.74 4.17
C ASP A 157 15.18 -5.17 3.62
N ARG A 158 14.36 -5.39 2.57
CA ARG A 158 14.29 -6.69 1.87
C ARG A 158 15.37 -6.84 0.79
N GLN A 159 15.76 -8.10 0.55
CA GLN A 159 16.77 -8.46 -0.46
C GLN A 159 16.23 -8.52 -1.89
N SER A 160 14.90 -8.56 -2.06
CA SER A 160 14.22 -8.56 -3.37
C SER A 160 13.28 -7.37 -3.47
N ASN A 161 13.24 -6.73 -4.64
CA ASN A 161 12.35 -5.63 -4.99
C ASN A 161 12.46 -4.38 -4.10
N GLY A 162 13.31 -4.40 -3.07
CA GLY A 162 13.64 -3.22 -2.26
C GLY A 162 14.59 -2.30 -3.01
N ILE A 163 14.36 -0.98 -2.93
CA ILE A 163 15.18 0.02 -3.66
C ILE A 163 16.68 -0.09 -3.36
N VAL A 164 17.04 -0.38 -2.10
CA VAL A 164 18.43 -0.54 -1.68
C VAL A 164 19.04 -1.82 -2.23
N ALA A 165 18.28 -2.90 -2.33
CA ALA A 165 18.75 -4.16 -2.89
C ALA A 165 19.01 -4.06 -4.40
N VAL A 166 18.17 -3.32 -5.11
CA VAL A 166 18.26 -3.14 -6.56
C VAL A 166 19.34 -2.11 -6.95
N LEU A 167 19.35 -0.95 -6.29
CA LEU A 167 20.25 0.16 -6.65
C LEU A 167 21.57 0.16 -5.86
N GLY A 168 21.65 -0.57 -4.77
CA GLY A 168 22.81 -0.56 -3.86
C GLY A 168 22.86 0.66 -2.92
N ASP A 169 21.98 1.64 -3.10
CA ASP A 169 21.88 2.87 -2.32
C ASP A 169 20.43 3.36 -2.26
N PHE A 170 20.14 4.29 -1.34
CA PHE A 170 18.88 5.02 -1.33
C PHE A 170 19.07 6.35 -2.11
N PRO A 171 18.40 6.53 -3.27
CA PRO A 171 18.67 7.68 -4.15
C PRO A 171 18.19 9.00 -3.53
N GLU A 172 18.84 10.11 -3.91
CA GLU A 172 18.36 11.45 -3.57
C GLU A 172 17.17 11.89 -4.44
N GLU A 173 17.09 11.39 -5.66
CA GLU A 173 16.02 11.62 -6.61
C GLU A 173 15.50 10.28 -7.21
N PRO A 174 14.20 10.13 -7.44
CA PRO A 174 13.16 11.10 -7.11
C PRO A 174 13.09 11.32 -5.60
N ARG A 175 12.64 12.52 -5.18
CA ARG A 175 12.65 12.89 -3.77
C ARG A 175 11.50 12.22 -3.01
N PHE A 176 11.78 11.08 -2.41
CA PHE A 176 10.87 10.45 -1.45
C PHE A 176 10.95 11.13 -0.09
N SER A 177 9.81 11.51 0.49
CA SER A 177 9.70 12.08 1.85
C SER A 177 9.52 11.02 2.92
N SER A 178 9.23 9.80 2.52
CA SER A 178 9.01 8.64 3.39
C SER A 178 9.60 7.37 2.79
N PHE A 179 9.76 6.35 3.61
CA PHE A 179 10.17 4.99 3.23
C PHE A 179 9.54 3.96 4.14
N GLU A 180 9.50 2.71 3.69
CA GLU A 180 8.98 1.58 4.46
C GLU A 180 10.09 0.60 4.85
N LEU A 181 10.00 0.11 6.09
CA LEU A 181 10.74 -1.04 6.60
C LEU A 181 9.76 -2.20 6.83
N ASN A 182 10.21 -3.41 6.54
CA ASN A 182 9.49 -4.62 6.93
C ASN A 182 9.76 -4.97 8.41
N ASP A 183 10.97 -4.68 8.90
CA ASP A 183 11.35 -4.86 10.31
C ASP A 183 11.84 -3.54 10.91
N GLY A 184 11.08 -3.00 11.86
CA GLY A 184 11.46 -1.77 12.58
C GLY A 184 12.80 -1.85 13.32
N ALA A 185 13.27 -3.04 13.66
CA ALA A 185 14.60 -3.25 14.26
C ALA A 185 15.74 -2.87 13.30
N SER A 186 15.49 -2.84 11.98
CA SER A 186 16.46 -2.45 10.96
C SER A 186 16.71 -0.93 10.92
N PHE A 187 15.87 -0.10 11.55
CA PHE A 187 15.89 1.35 11.42
C PHE A 187 17.28 1.97 11.68
N ASP A 188 17.88 1.69 12.83
CA ASP A 188 19.17 2.28 13.21
C ASP A 188 20.32 1.87 12.27
N GLU A 189 20.27 0.66 11.72
CA GLU A 189 21.24 0.18 10.74
C GLU A 189 21.11 0.96 9.45
N TYR A 190 19.87 1.09 8.91
CA TYR A 190 19.61 1.78 7.65
C TYR A 190 19.91 3.27 7.74
N ILE A 191 19.58 3.95 8.84
CA ILE A 191 19.95 5.37 9.04
C ILE A 191 21.46 5.58 9.10
N ARG A 192 22.21 4.64 9.68
CA ARG A 192 23.70 4.72 9.67
C ARG A 192 24.28 4.47 8.30
N ARG A 193 23.72 3.54 7.55
CA ARG A 193 24.18 3.17 6.20
C ARG A 193 23.79 4.21 5.16
N PHE A 194 22.61 4.81 5.28
CA PHE A 194 22.04 5.78 4.35
C PHE A 194 21.63 7.06 5.09
N PRO A 195 22.56 8.01 5.31
CA PRO A 195 22.29 9.20 6.13
C PRO A 195 21.18 10.12 5.59
N ASN A 196 20.88 10.06 4.29
CA ASN A 196 19.79 10.80 3.64
C ASN A 196 18.39 10.34 4.10
N LEU A 197 18.27 9.19 4.76
CA LEU A 197 17.02 8.72 5.38
C LEU A 197 16.68 9.44 6.69
N LYS A 198 17.67 10.04 7.37
CA LYS A 198 17.53 10.57 8.74
C LYS A 198 16.40 11.57 8.93
N ASN A 199 16.08 12.35 7.90
CA ASN A 199 15.05 13.40 7.96
C ASN A 199 13.76 13.01 7.22
N LYS A 200 13.60 11.75 6.87
CA LYS A 200 12.41 11.23 6.19
C LYS A 200 11.48 10.57 7.20
N ASN A 201 10.19 10.59 6.91
CA ASN A 201 9.24 9.76 7.65
C ASN A 201 9.50 8.29 7.34
N PHE A 202 9.25 7.40 8.31
CA PHE A 202 9.27 5.98 8.04
C PHE A 202 8.01 5.32 8.58
N VAL A 203 7.64 4.22 7.95
CA VAL A 203 6.57 3.33 8.38
C VAL A 203 7.09 1.91 8.46
N VAL A 204 6.50 1.11 9.35
CA VAL A 204 6.77 -0.33 9.44
C VAL A 204 5.46 -1.03 9.14
N CYS A 205 5.42 -1.80 8.05
CA CYS A 205 4.21 -2.44 7.56
C CYS A 205 4.42 -3.95 7.45
N SER A 206 3.31 -4.69 7.41
CA SER A 206 3.35 -6.15 7.41
C SER A 206 3.71 -6.74 6.06
N ASP A 207 3.32 -6.09 4.96
CA ASP A 207 3.32 -6.68 3.63
C ASP A 207 2.60 -8.04 3.62
N ALA A 208 1.41 -8.04 4.27
CA ALA A 208 0.67 -9.26 4.54
C ALA A 208 0.05 -9.84 3.26
N HIS A 209 0.34 -11.10 3.01
CA HIS A 209 -0.19 -11.92 1.94
C HIS A 209 -1.07 -13.09 2.45
N ARG A 210 -1.24 -13.17 3.77
CA ARG A 210 -2.10 -14.11 4.49
C ARG A 210 -2.59 -13.47 5.78
N LEU A 211 -3.72 -13.90 6.27
CA LEU A 211 -4.40 -13.27 7.40
C LEU A 211 -3.51 -13.23 8.66
N GLU A 212 -2.77 -14.29 8.94
CA GLU A 212 -1.88 -14.37 10.12
C GLU A 212 -0.69 -13.41 10.06
N ALA A 213 -0.38 -12.86 8.89
CA ALA A 213 0.72 -11.93 8.70
C ALA A 213 0.31 -10.46 8.87
N LEU A 214 -0.99 -10.14 9.04
CA LEU A 214 -1.42 -8.78 9.33
C LEU A 214 -0.72 -8.23 10.57
N SER A 215 -0.42 -6.92 10.55
CA SER A 215 0.19 -6.24 11.70
C SER A 215 -0.61 -6.49 12.99
N ASP A 216 0.09 -6.81 14.06
CA ASP A 216 -0.50 -7.02 15.39
C ASP A 216 -0.93 -5.72 16.11
N GLY A 217 -0.87 -4.58 15.39
CA GLY A 217 -1.18 -3.26 15.93
C GLY A 217 -0.10 -2.71 16.87
N SER A 218 1.14 -3.20 16.79
CA SER A 218 2.28 -2.66 17.54
C SER A 218 2.78 -1.32 17.02
N ASN A 219 2.57 -1.05 15.72
CA ASN A 219 2.98 0.19 15.07
C ASN A 219 1.89 1.27 15.16
N SER A 220 2.29 2.52 15.40
CA SER A 220 1.38 3.66 15.43
C SER A 220 1.95 4.87 14.72
N ILE A 221 1.05 5.73 14.22
CA ILE A 221 1.38 7.00 13.58
C ILE A 221 0.64 8.14 14.27
N SER A 222 1.37 9.21 14.63
CA SER A 222 0.78 10.40 15.24
C SER A 222 0.14 11.30 14.17
N LEU A 223 -1.18 11.45 14.23
CA LEU A 223 -1.97 12.35 13.37
C LEU A 223 -2.80 13.32 14.20
N PRO A 224 -3.26 14.45 13.60
CA PRO A 224 -4.22 15.34 14.24
C PRO A 224 -5.50 14.61 14.61
N GLU A 225 -6.11 14.96 15.74
CA GLU A 225 -7.45 14.47 16.09
C GLU A 225 -8.49 15.07 15.14
N PRO A 226 -9.46 14.24 14.68
CA PRO A 226 -10.56 14.73 13.85
C PRO A 226 -11.36 15.82 14.59
N PRO A 227 -11.79 16.89 13.89
CA PRO A 227 -12.62 17.93 14.50
C PRO A 227 -14.05 17.42 14.81
N GLU A 228 -14.69 18.03 15.80
CA GLU A 228 -16.09 17.71 16.21
C GLU A 228 -17.16 18.49 15.41
N ASP A 229 -16.80 19.01 14.23
CA ASP A 229 -17.65 19.90 13.41
C ASP A 229 -18.52 19.18 12.37
N GLY A 230 -18.59 17.86 12.43
CA GLY A 230 -19.31 17.02 11.46
C GLY A 230 -18.51 16.60 10.23
N THR A 231 -17.23 16.95 10.15
CA THR A 231 -16.32 16.46 9.12
C THR A 231 -16.20 14.94 9.20
N SER A 232 -16.17 14.27 8.05
CA SER A 232 -15.95 12.82 8.02
C SER A 232 -14.59 12.47 8.63
N VAL A 233 -14.61 11.77 9.77
CA VAL A 233 -13.40 11.29 10.48
C VAL A 233 -12.47 10.56 9.53
N SER A 234 -13.02 9.65 8.73
CA SER A 234 -12.24 8.83 7.80
C SER A 234 -11.57 9.68 6.70
N ALA A 235 -12.29 10.64 6.11
CA ALA A 235 -11.72 11.53 5.10
C ALA A 235 -10.65 12.45 5.70
N PHE A 236 -10.88 12.97 6.90
CA PHE A 236 -9.92 13.80 7.62
C PHE A 236 -8.61 13.05 7.89
N LEU A 237 -8.70 11.82 8.43
CA LEU A 237 -7.53 11.02 8.78
C LEU A 237 -6.74 10.58 7.55
N ARG A 238 -7.40 10.21 6.44
CA ARG A 238 -6.70 9.93 5.18
C ARG A 238 -5.91 11.13 4.68
N LYS A 239 -6.53 12.30 4.65
CA LYS A 239 -5.86 13.54 4.23
C LYS A 239 -4.66 13.85 5.13
N ALA A 240 -4.83 13.78 6.46
CA ALA A 240 -3.75 14.03 7.43
C ALA A 240 -2.60 13.01 7.26
N LEU A 241 -2.91 11.74 6.96
CA LEU A 241 -1.91 10.71 6.67
C LEU A 241 -1.09 11.06 5.42
N ILE A 242 -1.76 11.36 4.30
CA ILE A 242 -1.08 11.71 3.04
C ILE A 242 -0.20 12.96 3.22
N GLU A 243 -0.70 13.98 3.91
CA GLU A 243 0.09 15.18 4.25
C GLU A 243 1.31 14.84 5.13
N LYS A 244 1.15 13.96 6.12
CA LYS A 244 2.23 13.51 7.01
C LYS A 244 3.33 12.77 6.25
N LEU A 245 2.97 11.88 5.34
CA LEU A 245 3.95 11.10 4.57
C LEU A 245 4.62 11.91 3.46
N ARG A 246 4.01 13.01 3.01
CA ARG A 246 4.53 13.91 1.97
C ARG A 246 5.54 14.93 2.50
N ASN A 247 5.48 15.29 3.78
CA ASN A 247 6.32 16.30 4.44
C ASN A 247 7.41 15.69 5.30
#